data_451f7157ce2e5b75c91cbc7ebd4d1347
#
_entry.id   451f7157ce2e5b75c91cbc7ebd4d1347
#
_cell.length_a   1.000
_cell.length_b   1.000
_cell.length_c   1.000
_cell.angle_alpha   90.00
_cell.angle_beta   90.00
_cell.angle_gamma   90.00
#
_symmetry.space_group_name_H-M   'P 1'
#
loop_
_entity.id
_entity.type
_entity.pdbx_description
1 polymer ?
#
loop_
_entity_poly.entity_id
_entity_poly.type
_entity_poly.pdbx_seq_one_letter_code
_entity_poly.pdbx_strand_id
1 'polypeptide(L)'
;MFEKLKANMLFKSLLKRPDISKAYKMVDESDSWYDTISCVHRSLDEIKKNHREILEINSFDNYKLKAIYYPCKNSSKTMIWVHGYTSHAERESAFPSLFYRSLGYNVLIPYLRAHDISQGKYISFGALESKDLLLWVNKVNEINKQGSIIIHGLSMGGGVALFACNKEMENVKAIIADAPSTSIRDFFNNVSKEVFKEEGEKVAMHAINRFEKEFNVNIDDYNAINVVKDSKYPILLSAGSNEHMDEELNMLKDNNPLYSEVIILPGCNHGNGMYKQTKLYQDKIKEFIEKYVK
;
A
#
# COMPACT_ATOMS: atom_id res chain seq x y z
N MET A 1 22.40 -18.74 -20.08
CA MET A 1 21.06 -19.18 -20.61
C MET A 1 20.13 -19.59 -19.48
N PHE A 2 20.58 -20.40 -18.52
CA PHE A 2 19.76 -20.86 -17.38
C PHE A 2 19.29 -19.73 -16.45
N GLU A 3 20.15 -18.75 -16.17
CA GLU A 3 19.79 -17.62 -15.29
C GLU A 3 18.65 -16.78 -15.87
N LYS A 4 18.64 -16.55 -17.21
CA LYS A 4 17.53 -15.87 -17.87
C LYS A 4 16.21 -16.65 -17.77
N LEU A 5 16.25 -17.97 -17.84
CA LEU A 5 15.06 -18.80 -17.68
C LEU A 5 14.55 -18.69 -16.24
N LYS A 6 15.42 -18.82 -15.23
CA LYS A 6 15.11 -18.66 -13.81
C LYS A 6 14.52 -17.28 -13.54
N ALA A 7 15.14 -16.21 -14.06
CA ALA A 7 14.64 -14.85 -13.95
C ALA A 7 13.24 -14.66 -14.57
N ASN A 8 12.99 -15.32 -15.71
CA ASN A 8 11.66 -15.30 -16.33
C ASN A 8 10.60 -16.03 -15.50
N MET A 9 10.97 -17.12 -14.85
CA MET A 9 10.09 -17.84 -13.92
C MET A 9 9.81 -16.98 -12.69
N LEU A 10 10.85 -16.38 -12.08
CA LEU A 10 10.73 -15.49 -10.94
C LEU A 10 9.83 -14.29 -11.26
N PHE A 11 10.08 -13.59 -12.35
CA PHE A 11 9.26 -12.48 -12.80
C PHE A 11 7.77 -12.86 -12.90
N LYS A 12 7.48 -14.01 -13.53
CA LYS A 12 6.10 -14.47 -13.68
C LYS A 12 5.48 -14.88 -12.36
N SER A 13 6.23 -15.52 -11.46
CA SER A 13 5.71 -15.95 -10.15
C SER A 13 5.41 -14.77 -9.24
N LEU A 14 6.25 -13.72 -9.28
CA LEU A 14 6.09 -12.56 -8.43
C LEU A 14 5.07 -11.53 -8.99
N LEU A 15 5.06 -11.30 -10.29
CA LEU A 15 4.35 -10.14 -10.82
C LEU A 15 3.09 -10.48 -11.62
N LYS A 16 2.87 -11.75 -11.99
CA LYS A 16 1.62 -12.12 -12.67
C LYS A 16 0.43 -11.88 -11.75
N ARG A 17 -0.66 -11.40 -12.34
CA ARG A 17 -1.95 -11.24 -11.65
C ARG A 17 -2.21 -12.41 -10.69
N PRO A 18 -2.37 -12.14 -9.36
CA PRO A 18 -2.52 -13.18 -8.37
C PRO A 18 -3.95 -13.74 -8.33
N ASP A 19 -4.07 -14.96 -7.82
CA ASP A 19 -5.35 -15.46 -7.29
C ASP A 19 -5.52 -14.99 -5.85
N ILE A 20 -6.23 -13.89 -5.66
CA ILE A 20 -6.48 -13.30 -4.34
C ILE A 20 -7.61 -13.98 -3.57
N SER A 21 -8.26 -14.99 -4.13
CA SER A 21 -9.39 -15.69 -3.48
C SER A 21 -9.00 -16.31 -2.13
N LYS A 22 -7.72 -16.60 -1.95
CA LYS A 22 -7.14 -17.18 -0.73
C LYS A 22 -6.72 -16.15 0.32
N ALA A 23 -6.58 -14.87 -0.05
CA ALA A 23 -6.20 -13.82 0.88
C ALA A 23 -7.24 -13.68 2.00
N TYR A 24 -6.78 -13.64 3.24
CA TYR A 24 -7.62 -13.53 4.45
C TYR A 24 -8.71 -14.63 4.57
N LYS A 25 -8.46 -15.84 4.10
CA LYS A 25 -9.32 -16.98 4.43
C LYS A 25 -9.26 -17.27 5.92
N MET A 26 -10.38 -17.76 6.48
CA MET A 26 -10.39 -18.24 7.86
C MET A 26 -9.33 -19.31 8.05
N VAL A 27 -8.67 -19.22 9.18
CA VAL A 27 -7.64 -20.14 9.65
C VAL A 27 -8.13 -20.87 10.90
N ASP A 28 -7.43 -21.90 11.32
CA ASP A 28 -7.73 -22.65 12.55
C ASP A 28 -7.52 -21.76 13.80
N GLU A 29 -8.27 -21.99 14.87
CA GLU A 29 -8.16 -21.22 16.12
C GLU A 29 -6.78 -21.27 16.77
N SER A 30 -6.00 -22.30 16.49
CA SER A 30 -4.60 -22.41 16.92
C SER A 30 -3.61 -21.58 16.14
N ASP A 31 -4.02 -21.00 14.98
CA ASP A 31 -3.16 -20.16 14.15
C ASP A 31 -2.95 -18.79 14.78
N SER A 32 -1.72 -18.30 14.75
CA SER A 32 -1.33 -16.98 15.30
C SER A 32 -2.04 -15.79 14.64
N TRP A 33 -2.67 -15.99 13.48
CA TRP A 33 -3.44 -15.00 12.75
C TRP A 33 -4.96 -15.09 12.97
N TYR A 34 -5.43 -16.08 13.74
CA TYR A 34 -6.86 -16.31 13.92
C TYR A 34 -7.63 -15.06 14.36
N ASP A 35 -7.15 -14.36 15.39
CA ASP A 35 -7.79 -13.15 15.89
C ASP A 35 -7.82 -12.04 14.85
N THR A 36 -6.72 -11.86 14.11
CA THR A 36 -6.62 -10.88 13.04
C THR A 36 -7.62 -11.20 11.92
N ILE A 37 -7.63 -12.43 11.44
CA ILE A 37 -8.53 -12.87 10.36
C ILE A 37 -9.99 -12.80 10.80
N SER A 38 -10.29 -13.22 12.03
CA SER A 38 -11.64 -13.10 12.62
C SER A 38 -12.11 -11.65 12.71
N CYS A 39 -11.21 -10.73 13.08
CA CYS A 39 -11.48 -9.29 13.07
C CYS A 39 -11.76 -8.77 11.65
N VAL A 40 -10.96 -9.19 10.66
CA VAL A 40 -11.17 -8.84 9.24
C VAL A 40 -12.55 -9.25 8.79
N HIS A 41 -12.97 -10.49 9.04
CA HIS A 41 -14.29 -10.98 8.61
C HIS A 41 -15.44 -10.22 9.28
N ARG A 42 -15.39 -10.02 10.61
CA ARG A 42 -16.42 -9.22 11.33
C ARG A 42 -16.48 -7.79 10.79
N SER A 43 -15.33 -7.18 10.52
CA SER A 43 -15.25 -5.82 9.99
C SER A 43 -15.78 -5.74 8.56
N LEU A 44 -15.55 -6.77 7.74
CA LEU A 44 -16.07 -6.86 6.38
C LEU A 44 -17.60 -6.93 6.38
N ASP A 45 -18.19 -7.74 7.26
CA ASP A 45 -19.63 -7.85 7.40
C ASP A 45 -20.24 -6.52 7.87
N GLU A 46 -19.54 -5.79 8.76
CA GLU A 46 -20.00 -4.50 9.25
C GLU A 46 -19.90 -3.39 8.19
N ILE A 47 -18.74 -3.26 7.50
CA ILE A 47 -18.57 -2.20 6.52
C ILE A 47 -19.53 -2.38 5.33
N LYS A 48 -19.85 -3.61 4.95
CA LYS A 48 -20.79 -3.93 3.85
C LYS A 48 -22.23 -3.49 4.12
N LYS A 49 -22.61 -3.22 5.35
CA LYS A 49 -23.94 -2.64 5.66
C LYS A 49 -24.05 -1.18 5.24
N ASN A 50 -22.95 -0.51 4.97
CA ASN A 50 -22.92 0.87 4.56
C ASN A 50 -23.17 1.00 3.04
N HIS A 51 -23.77 2.13 2.63
CA HIS A 51 -23.85 2.47 1.22
C HIS A 51 -22.45 2.57 0.61
N ARG A 52 -22.30 2.00 -0.58
CA ARG A 52 -21.04 2.01 -1.33
C ARG A 52 -21.27 2.17 -2.82
N GLU A 53 -20.30 2.72 -3.48
CA GLU A 53 -20.27 2.94 -4.92
C GLU A 53 -19.04 2.28 -5.51
N ILE A 54 -19.13 1.83 -6.76
CA ILE A 54 -17.96 1.41 -7.53
C ILE A 54 -17.59 2.55 -8.47
N LEU A 55 -16.41 3.10 -8.26
CA LEU A 55 -15.84 4.10 -9.13
C LEU A 55 -14.91 3.46 -10.15
N GLU A 56 -14.77 4.09 -11.31
CA GLU A 56 -13.88 3.64 -12.39
C GLU A 56 -13.05 4.81 -12.90
N ILE A 57 -11.78 4.53 -13.22
CA ILE A 57 -10.86 5.43 -13.93
C ILE A 57 -10.17 4.65 -15.05
N ASN A 58 -9.63 5.36 -16.03
CA ASN A 58 -8.70 4.80 -16.99
C ASN A 58 -7.28 5.16 -16.56
N SER A 59 -6.39 4.16 -16.47
CA SER A 59 -4.98 4.40 -16.25
C SER A 59 -4.33 5.04 -17.47
N PHE A 60 -3.11 5.57 -17.31
CA PHE A 60 -2.35 6.18 -18.42
C PHE A 60 -2.04 5.20 -19.57
N ASP A 61 -2.05 3.89 -19.29
CA ASP A 61 -1.85 2.80 -20.25
C ASP A 61 -3.17 2.09 -20.62
N ASN A 62 -4.31 2.78 -20.45
CA ASN A 62 -5.66 2.41 -20.86
C ASN A 62 -6.27 1.19 -20.16
N TYR A 63 -5.78 0.80 -18.98
CA TYR A 63 -6.50 -0.16 -18.17
C TYR A 63 -7.65 0.50 -17.42
N LYS A 64 -8.78 -0.20 -17.37
CA LYS A 64 -9.90 0.16 -16.49
C LYS A 64 -9.57 -0.28 -15.07
N LEU A 65 -9.43 0.68 -14.17
CA LEU A 65 -9.20 0.46 -12.76
C LEU A 65 -10.46 0.81 -11.99
N LYS A 66 -10.75 0.04 -10.95
CA LYS A 66 -11.95 0.20 -10.13
C LYS A 66 -11.59 0.43 -8.69
N ALA A 67 -12.48 1.09 -7.96
CA ALA A 67 -12.37 1.30 -6.53
C ALA A 67 -13.74 1.17 -5.87
N ILE A 68 -13.74 0.75 -4.60
CA ILE A 68 -14.91 0.91 -3.74
C ILE A 68 -14.83 2.29 -3.08
N TYR A 69 -15.94 3.01 -3.09
CA TYR A 69 -16.09 4.27 -2.38
C TYR A 69 -17.22 4.16 -1.36
N TYR A 70 -16.90 4.45 -0.11
CA TYR A 70 -17.86 4.53 0.99
C TYR A 70 -18.05 5.99 1.38
N PRO A 71 -19.11 6.67 0.90
CA PRO A 71 -19.38 8.05 1.30
C PRO A 71 -19.75 8.15 2.78
N CYS A 72 -19.31 9.21 3.42
CA CYS A 72 -19.70 9.61 4.76
C CYS A 72 -20.55 10.89 4.68
N LYS A 73 -21.73 10.87 5.29
CA LYS A 73 -22.70 11.99 5.19
C LYS A 73 -22.05 13.31 5.63
N ASN A 74 -22.19 14.34 4.80
CA ASN A 74 -21.67 15.69 5.05
C ASN A 74 -20.16 15.78 5.28
N SER A 75 -19.38 14.83 4.75
CA SER A 75 -17.92 14.86 4.87
C SER A 75 -17.26 15.31 3.57
N SER A 76 -16.30 16.24 3.69
CA SER A 76 -15.35 16.59 2.64
C SER A 76 -14.00 15.86 2.80
N LYS A 77 -13.78 15.15 3.92
CA LYS A 77 -12.54 14.41 4.19
C LYS A 77 -12.58 13.04 3.54
N THR A 78 -11.49 12.63 2.89
CA THR A 78 -11.40 11.29 2.30
C THR A 78 -10.09 10.61 2.70
N MET A 79 -10.19 9.35 3.09
CA MET A 79 -9.04 8.47 3.23
C MET A 79 -8.97 7.53 2.02
N ILE A 80 -7.80 7.44 1.37
CA ILE A 80 -7.52 6.48 0.31
C ILE A 80 -6.71 5.34 0.92
N TRP A 81 -7.28 4.13 0.96
CA TRP A 81 -6.58 2.92 1.39
C TRP A 81 -5.87 2.26 0.21
N VAL A 82 -4.56 2.09 0.29
CA VAL A 82 -3.76 1.40 -0.73
C VAL A 82 -3.30 0.05 -0.19
N HIS A 83 -3.86 -1.02 -0.76
CA HIS A 83 -3.65 -2.38 -0.24
C HIS A 83 -2.27 -2.97 -0.58
N GLY A 84 -1.89 -4.02 0.17
CA GLY A 84 -0.64 -4.73 0.01
C GLY A 84 -0.57 -5.65 -1.22
N TYR A 85 0.61 -6.24 -1.41
CA TYR A 85 0.91 -7.19 -2.47
C TYR A 85 0.04 -8.45 -2.35
N THR A 86 -0.54 -8.89 -3.47
CA THR A 86 -1.43 -10.08 -3.56
C THR A 86 -2.60 -10.09 -2.55
N SER A 87 -2.92 -8.94 -2.01
CA SER A 87 -3.98 -8.79 -1.01
C SER A 87 -5.37 -8.68 -1.65
N HIS A 88 -6.40 -8.89 -0.85
CA HIS A 88 -7.79 -8.62 -1.20
C HIS A 88 -8.19 -7.26 -0.64
N ALA A 89 -8.28 -6.25 -1.51
CA ALA A 89 -8.48 -4.85 -1.13
C ALA A 89 -9.60 -4.62 -0.10
N GLU A 90 -10.79 -5.20 -0.33
CA GLU A 90 -11.96 -5.02 0.55
C GLU A 90 -11.78 -5.71 1.93
N ARG A 91 -11.15 -6.90 1.97
CA ARG A 91 -10.92 -7.60 3.23
C ARG A 91 -9.85 -6.89 4.07
N GLU A 92 -8.71 -6.56 3.46
CA GLU A 92 -7.61 -5.88 4.14
C GLU A 92 -8.06 -4.52 4.69
N SER A 93 -8.82 -3.75 3.92
CA SER A 93 -9.26 -2.42 4.29
C SER A 93 -10.46 -2.37 5.24
N ALA A 94 -11.14 -3.48 5.50
CA ALA A 94 -12.43 -3.47 6.21
C ALA A 94 -12.33 -2.83 7.59
N PHE A 95 -11.40 -3.26 8.43
CA PHE A 95 -11.21 -2.72 9.78
C PHE A 95 -10.69 -1.27 9.77
N PRO A 96 -9.62 -0.92 9.00
CA PRO A 96 -9.22 0.47 8.84
C PRO A 96 -10.35 1.37 8.34
N SER A 97 -11.16 0.91 7.42
CA SER A 97 -12.29 1.69 6.87
C SER A 97 -13.31 2.05 7.95
N LEU A 98 -13.66 1.11 8.83
CA LEU A 98 -14.54 1.40 9.97
C LEU A 98 -13.95 2.47 10.89
N PHE A 99 -12.65 2.38 11.19
CA PHE A 99 -11.96 3.38 11.99
C PHE A 99 -12.02 4.77 11.36
N TYR A 100 -11.62 4.93 10.09
CA TYR A 100 -11.66 6.23 9.42
C TYR A 100 -13.08 6.78 9.25
N ARG A 101 -14.05 5.92 9.00
CA ARG A 101 -15.46 6.33 8.96
C ARG A 101 -15.96 6.84 10.32
N SER A 102 -15.51 6.26 11.43
CA SER A 102 -15.82 6.75 12.78
C SER A 102 -15.25 8.16 13.05
N LEU A 103 -14.20 8.55 12.31
CA LEU A 103 -13.61 9.90 12.31
C LEU A 103 -14.27 10.85 11.28
N GLY A 104 -15.31 10.38 10.61
CA GLY A 104 -16.04 11.17 9.61
C GLY A 104 -15.40 11.23 8.23
N TYR A 105 -14.55 10.27 7.86
CA TYR A 105 -13.95 10.20 6.52
C TYR A 105 -14.81 9.41 5.53
N ASN A 106 -14.92 9.91 4.31
CA ASN A 106 -15.17 9.04 3.17
C ASN A 106 -13.99 8.09 3.02
N VAL A 107 -14.23 6.89 2.50
CA VAL A 107 -13.16 5.90 2.26
C VAL A 107 -13.16 5.48 0.81
N LEU A 108 -12.04 5.65 0.12
CA LEU A 108 -11.77 5.13 -1.21
C LEU A 108 -10.81 3.96 -1.10
N ILE A 109 -11.16 2.82 -1.70
CA ILE A 109 -10.35 1.60 -1.71
C ILE A 109 -10.12 1.22 -3.17
N PRO A 110 -9.04 1.69 -3.81
CA PRO A 110 -8.67 1.22 -5.13
C PRO A 110 -8.34 -0.28 -5.12
N TYR A 111 -8.89 -1.01 -6.08
CA TYR A 111 -8.31 -2.27 -6.49
C TYR A 111 -7.11 -1.92 -7.39
N LEU A 112 -5.91 -2.16 -6.92
CA LEU A 112 -4.70 -1.87 -7.69
C LEU A 112 -4.67 -2.64 -9.00
N ARG A 113 -3.91 -2.16 -9.99
CA ARG A 113 -3.74 -2.89 -11.26
C ARG A 113 -3.39 -4.35 -11.04
N ALA A 114 -3.88 -5.23 -11.90
CA ALA A 114 -3.72 -6.68 -11.79
C ALA A 114 -4.30 -7.31 -10.51
N HIS A 115 -5.14 -6.61 -9.75
CA HIS A 115 -5.85 -7.19 -8.60
C HIS A 115 -7.37 -7.16 -8.84
N ASP A 116 -8.04 -8.21 -8.35
CA ASP A 116 -9.50 -8.39 -8.31
C ASP A 116 -10.21 -7.91 -9.59
N ILE A 117 -11.07 -6.89 -9.51
CA ILE A 117 -11.89 -6.39 -10.62
C ILE A 117 -11.20 -5.31 -11.48
N SER A 118 -10.03 -4.83 -11.08
CA SER A 118 -9.21 -3.94 -11.92
C SER A 118 -8.49 -4.72 -13.02
N GLN A 119 -8.31 -4.09 -14.17
CA GLN A 119 -7.54 -4.67 -15.27
C GLN A 119 -6.04 -4.65 -14.97
N GLY A 120 -5.28 -5.38 -15.75
CA GLY A 120 -3.83 -5.51 -15.65
C GLY A 120 -3.39 -6.96 -15.72
N LYS A 121 -2.22 -7.18 -16.29
CA LYS A 121 -1.61 -8.51 -16.44
C LYS A 121 -0.58 -8.78 -15.35
N TYR A 122 0.13 -7.75 -14.96
CA TYR A 122 1.22 -7.79 -13.99
C TYR A 122 1.09 -6.70 -12.94
N ILE A 123 1.52 -7.02 -11.74
CA ILE A 123 1.80 -6.08 -10.65
C ILE A 123 3.14 -5.42 -10.95
N SER A 124 3.28 -4.12 -10.82
CA SER A 124 4.56 -3.43 -10.98
C SER A 124 5.22 -3.06 -9.65
N PHE A 125 4.77 -3.67 -8.57
CA PHE A 125 5.30 -3.53 -7.22
C PHE A 125 5.43 -2.07 -6.73
N GLY A 126 4.52 -1.22 -7.18
CA GLY A 126 4.45 0.19 -6.82
C GLY A 126 4.84 1.14 -7.95
N ALA A 127 5.58 0.69 -8.98
CA ALA A 127 6.08 1.58 -10.03
C ALA A 127 4.96 2.25 -10.84
N LEU A 128 4.01 1.47 -11.33
CA LEU A 128 2.87 2.02 -12.08
C LEU A 128 1.67 2.29 -11.16
N GLU A 129 1.53 1.53 -10.07
CA GLU A 129 0.49 1.75 -9.05
C GLU A 129 0.61 3.14 -8.43
N SER A 130 1.82 3.70 -8.25
CA SER A 130 2.01 5.07 -7.78
C SER A 130 1.47 6.12 -8.76
N LYS A 131 1.58 5.86 -10.08
CA LYS A 131 0.97 6.71 -11.10
C LYS A 131 -0.57 6.60 -11.10
N ASP A 132 -1.10 5.39 -10.88
CA ASP A 132 -2.53 5.18 -10.75
C ASP A 132 -3.09 5.87 -9.49
N LEU A 133 -2.32 5.91 -8.40
CA LEU A 133 -2.72 6.62 -7.18
C LEU A 133 -2.97 8.11 -7.44
N LEU A 134 -2.15 8.77 -8.29
CA LEU A 134 -2.38 10.16 -8.67
C LEU A 134 -3.74 10.35 -9.37
N LEU A 135 -4.13 9.40 -10.21
CA LEU A 135 -5.44 9.43 -10.89
C LEU A 135 -6.58 9.22 -9.89
N TRP A 136 -6.39 8.38 -8.88
CA TRP A 136 -7.39 8.20 -7.82
C TRP A 136 -7.53 9.44 -6.93
N VAL A 137 -6.42 10.15 -6.64
CA VAL A 137 -6.46 11.45 -5.96
C VAL A 137 -7.27 12.46 -6.78
N ASN A 138 -7.02 12.55 -8.09
CA ASN A 138 -7.80 13.41 -8.98
C ASN A 138 -9.29 13.03 -8.97
N LYS A 139 -9.60 11.72 -8.97
CA LYS A 139 -10.98 11.24 -8.89
C LYS A 139 -11.68 11.64 -7.59
N VAL A 140 -10.98 11.61 -6.47
CA VAL A 140 -11.53 12.12 -5.19
C VAL A 140 -11.77 13.62 -5.26
N ASN A 141 -10.88 14.40 -5.87
CA ASN A 141 -11.04 15.84 -6.05
C ASN A 141 -12.21 16.21 -6.97
N GLU A 142 -12.53 15.36 -7.97
CA GLU A 142 -13.76 15.54 -8.77
C GLU A 142 -15.03 15.43 -7.92
N ILE A 143 -15.02 14.52 -6.92
CA ILE A 143 -16.16 14.28 -6.02
C ILE A 143 -16.24 15.38 -4.94
N ASN A 144 -15.09 15.75 -4.36
CA ASN A 144 -14.98 16.68 -3.23
C ASN A 144 -13.92 17.75 -3.47
N LYS A 145 -14.24 18.75 -4.28
CA LYS A 145 -13.29 19.81 -4.73
C LYS A 145 -12.58 20.58 -3.60
N GLN A 146 -13.17 20.69 -2.42
CA GLN A 146 -12.62 21.44 -1.28
C GLN A 146 -12.35 20.53 -0.08
N GLY A 147 -12.08 19.26 -0.36
CA GLY A 147 -11.84 18.27 0.66
C GLY A 147 -10.39 18.21 1.15
N SER A 148 -10.15 17.38 2.15
CA SER A 148 -8.80 16.94 2.54
C SER A 148 -8.66 15.44 2.31
N ILE A 149 -7.49 15.04 1.83
CA ILE A 149 -7.19 13.64 1.50
C ILE A 149 -6.04 13.15 2.38
N ILE A 150 -6.20 11.96 2.95
CA ILE A 150 -5.14 11.18 3.59
C ILE A 150 -4.93 9.93 2.76
N ILE A 151 -3.68 9.58 2.50
CA ILE A 151 -3.33 8.31 1.87
C ILE A 151 -2.80 7.40 2.96
N HIS A 152 -3.37 6.19 3.09
CA HIS A 152 -2.87 5.16 4.00
C HIS A 152 -2.58 3.89 3.19
N GLY A 153 -1.32 3.51 3.11
CA GLY A 153 -0.88 2.31 2.39
C GLY A 153 -0.25 1.28 3.31
N LEU A 154 -0.57 0.02 3.09
CA LEU A 154 0.03 -1.12 3.79
C LEU A 154 0.99 -1.86 2.87
N SER A 155 2.20 -2.20 3.36
CA SER A 155 3.16 -3.03 2.64
C SER A 155 3.52 -2.46 1.27
N MET A 156 3.26 -3.17 0.17
CA MET A 156 3.38 -2.64 -1.19
C MET A 156 2.58 -1.33 -1.35
N GLY A 157 1.39 -1.25 -0.75
CA GLY A 157 0.57 -0.01 -0.77
C GLY A 157 1.25 1.16 -0.06
N GLY A 158 1.99 0.89 1.02
CA GLY A 158 2.86 1.88 1.66
C GLY A 158 3.96 2.37 0.73
N GLY A 159 4.61 1.44 0.01
CA GLY A 159 5.58 1.76 -1.03
C GLY A 159 4.98 2.60 -2.16
N VAL A 160 3.78 2.25 -2.64
CA VAL A 160 3.04 3.03 -3.64
C VAL A 160 2.85 4.48 -3.20
N ALA A 161 2.44 4.69 -1.95
CA ALA A 161 2.25 6.04 -1.39
C ALA A 161 3.57 6.81 -1.28
N LEU A 162 4.65 6.14 -0.85
CA LEU A 162 5.99 6.73 -0.76
C LEU A 162 6.56 7.08 -2.14
N PHE A 163 6.39 6.22 -3.15
CA PHE A 163 6.86 6.51 -4.52
C PHE A 163 6.10 7.65 -5.20
N ALA A 164 4.92 8.00 -4.69
CA ALA A 164 4.12 9.14 -5.15
C ALA A 164 4.37 10.43 -4.36
N CYS A 165 5.06 10.40 -3.20
CA CYS A 165 5.10 11.51 -2.24
C CYS A 165 5.82 12.77 -2.74
N ASN A 166 6.66 12.66 -3.78
CA ASN A 166 7.34 13.80 -4.41
C ASN A 166 6.51 14.47 -5.52
N LYS A 167 5.30 13.97 -5.81
CA LYS A 167 4.39 14.54 -6.80
C LYS A 167 3.37 15.46 -6.13
N GLU A 168 2.98 16.52 -6.84
CA GLU A 168 1.86 17.34 -6.39
C GLU A 168 0.56 16.53 -6.48
N MET A 169 -0.11 16.39 -5.35
CA MET A 169 -1.41 15.73 -5.22
C MET A 169 -2.37 16.69 -4.55
N GLU A 170 -3.25 17.29 -5.33
CA GLU A 170 -4.18 18.31 -4.85
C GLU A 170 -5.00 17.80 -3.66
N ASN A 171 -5.12 18.61 -2.60
CA ASN A 171 -5.83 18.32 -1.35
C ASN A 171 -5.27 17.18 -0.49
N VAL A 172 -4.21 16.48 -0.90
CA VAL A 172 -3.53 15.52 -0.02
C VAL A 172 -2.81 16.30 1.08
N LYS A 173 -3.02 15.89 2.33
CA LYS A 173 -2.49 16.55 3.52
C LYS A 173 -1.44 15.72 4.24
N ALA A 174 -1.55 14.40 4.17
CA ALA A 174 -0.66 13.49 4.87
C ALA A 174 -0.63 12.10 4.22
N ILE A 175 0.46 11.39 4.44
CA ILE A 175 0.65 9.99 4.05
C ILE A 175 0.89 9.17 5.31
N ILE A 176 0.30 7.97 5.37
CA ILE A 176 0.57 6.95 6.37
C ILE A 176 1.07 5.72 5.61
N ALA A 177 2.28 5.28 5.91
CA ALA A 177 2.91 4.12 5.27
C ALA A 177 3.20 3.06 6.35
N ASP A 178 2.38 2.02 6.36
CA ASP A 178 2.44 0.91 7.31
C ASP A 178 3.26 -0.24 6.71
N ALA A 179 4.35 -0.62 7.37
CA ALA A 179 5.29 -1.65 6.93
C ALA A 179 5.66 -1.55 5.44
N PRO A 180 6.08 -0.35 4.95
CA PRO A 180 6.16 -0.08 3.52
C PRO A 180 7.24 -0.89 2.83
N SER A 181 6.99 -1.28 1.58
CA SER A 181 8.05 -1.71 0.66
C SER A 181 8.84 -0.48 0.20
N THR A 182 10.13 -0.45 0.45
CA THR A 182 10.95 0.77 0.29
C THR A 182 11.78 0.78 -0.98
N SER A 183 12.06 -0.38 -1.59
CA SER A 183 12.87 -0.50 -2.80
C SER A 183 12.44 -1.70 -3.64
N ILE A 184 12.08 -1.46 -4.89
CA ILE A 184 11.75 -2.54 -5.83
C ILE A 184 13.01 -3.35 -6.18
N ARG A 185 14.15 -2.68 -6.32
CA ARG A 185 15.43 -3.34 -6.60
C ARG A 185 15.81 -4.31 -5.49
N ASP A 186 15.71 -3.87 -4.23
CA ASP A 186 16.08 -4.69 -3.08
C ASP A 186 15.13 -5.87 -2.90
N PHE A 187 13.85 -5.67 -3.20
CA PHE A 187 12.89 -6.77 -3.24
C PHE A 187 13.33 -7.87 -4.21
N PHE A 188 13.70 -7.53 -5.46
CA PHE A 188 14.20 -8.53 -6.42
C PHE A 188 15.50 -9.18 -5.97
N ASN A 189 16.45 -8.39 -5.43
CA ASN A 189 17.73 -8.89 -4.95
C ASN A 189 17.53 -9.90 -3.80
N ASN A 190 16.71 -9.55 -2.81
CA ASN A 190 16.47 -10.36 -1.63
C ASN A 190 15.76 -11.67 -1.98
N VAL A 191 14.67 -11.61 -2.74
CA VAL A 191 13.94 -12.80 -3.16
C VAL A 191 14.78 -13.70 -4.06
N SER A 192 15.55 -13.12 -4.98
CA SER A 192 16.43 -13.90 -5.85
C SER A 192 17.52 -14.62 -5.06
N LYS A 193 18.13 -13.93 -4.09
CA LYS A 193 19.16 -14.49 -3.21
C LYS A 193 18.60 -15.61 -2.32
N GLU A 194 17.41 -15.42 -1.80
CA GLU A 194 16.73 -16.42 -0.98
C GLU A 194 16.44 -17.70 -1.77
N VAL A 195 15.87 -17.57 -2.98
CA VAL A 195 15.42 -18.69 -3.80
C VAL A 195 16.56 -19.39 -4.54
N PHE A 196 17.51 -18.62 -5.10
CA PHE A 196 18.56 -19.13 -5.99
C PHE A 196 19.96 -19.16 -5.39
N LYS A 197 20.11 -18.74 -4.12
CA LYS A 197 21.37 -18.78 -3.38
C LYS A 197 22.53 -18.14 -4.16
N GLU A 198 23.57 -18.87 -4.50
CA GLU A 198 24.78 -18.38 -5.20
C GLU A 198 24.48 -17.77 -6.58
N GLU A 199 23.45 -18.24 -7.26
CA GLU A 199 23.03 -17.67 -8.55
C GLU A 199 22.11 -16.46 -8.40
N GLY A 200 21.66 -16.13 -7.19
CA GLY A 200 20.64 -15.14 -6.90
C GLY A 200 20.93 -13.76 -7.51
N GLU A 201 22.16 -13.28 -7.42
CA GLU A 201 22.56 -11.98 -7.97
C GLU A 201 22.40 -11.91 -9.49
N LYS A 202 22.84 -12.96 -10.22
CA LYS A 202 22.68 -13.02 -11.67
C LYS A 202 21.21 -13.13 -12.10
N VAL A 203 20.42 -13.90 -11.33
CA VAL A 203 18.98 -14.03 -11.58
C VAL A 203 18.28 -12.71 -11.33
N ALA A 204 18.61 -12.00 -10.24
CA ALA A 204 18.07 -10.67 -9.93
C ALA A 204 18.34 -9.68 -11.06
N MET A 205 19.58 -9.60 -11.52
CA MET A 205 19.96 -8.72 -12.63
C MET A 205 19.09 -8.96 -13.88
N HIS A 206 18.89 -10.21 -14.27
CA HIS A 206 18.04 -10.53 -15.42
C HIS A 206 16.55 -10.26 -15.16
N ALA A 207 16.07 -10.45 -13.95
CA ALA A 207 14.68 -10.17 -13.56
C ALA A 207 14.42 -8.66 -13.56
N ILE A 208 15.36 -7.86 -13.03
CA ILE A 208 15.33 -6.40 -13.02
C ILE A 208 15.31 -5.86 -14.46
N ASN A 209 16.24 -6.30 -15.30
CA ASN A 209 16.26 -5.88 -16.72
C ASN A 209 14.94 -6.20 -17.43
N ARG A 210 14.32 -7.33 -17.11
CA ARG A 210 13.00 -7.67 -17.64
C ARG A 210 11.92 -6.77 -17.08
N PHE A 211 11.95 -6.44 -15.79
CA PHE A 211 11.02 -5.54 -15.13
C PHE A 211 11.04 -4.15 -15.81
N GLU A 212 12.23 -3.58 -15.95
CA GLU A 212 12.41 -2.28 -16.59
C GLU A 212 11.88 -2.25 -18.02
N LYS A 213 12.15 -3.33 -18.78
CA LYS A 213 11.65 -3.46 -20.15
C LYS A 213 10.12 -3.65 -20.22
N GLU A 214 9.54 -4.47 -19.32
CA GLU A 214 8.09 -4.75 -19.32
C GLU A 214 7.28 -3.50 -19.00
N PHE A 215 7.75 -2.71 -18.02
CA PHE A 215 7.02 -1.55 -17.53
C PHE A 215 7.53 -0.21 -18.07
N ASN A 216 8.59 -0.22 -18.87
CA ASN A 216 9.25 0.97 -19.41
C ASN A 216 9.60 1.98 -18.31
N VAL A 217 10.31 1.54 -17.28
CA VAL A 217 10.74 2.33 -16.13
C VAL A 217 12.21 2.06 -15.80
N ASN A 218 12.85 3.00 -15.11
CA ASN A 218 14.09 2.76 -14.39
C ASN A 218 13.72 2.32 -12.96
N ILE A 219 14.16 1.14 -12.53
CA ILE A 219 13.81 0.57 -11.22
C ILE A 219 14.36 1.40 -10.06
N ASP A 220 15.46 2.12 -10.27
CA ASP A 220 16.10 2.96 -9.24
C ASP A 220 15.31 4.23 -8.92
N ASP A 221 14.37 4.63 -9.78
CA ASP A 221 13.44 5.71 -9.49
C ASP A 221 12.43 5.33 -8.39
N TYR A 222 12.35 4.03 -8.05
CA TYR A 222 11.44 3.47 -7.05
C TYR A 222 12.21 2.96 -5.83
N ASN A 223 12.98 3.86 -5.24
CA ASN A 223 13.61 3.71 -3.93
C ASN A 223 13.08 4.81 -3.00
N ALA A 224 12.32 4.43 -1.98
CA ALA A 224 11.60 5.36 -1.11
C ALA A 224 12.56 6.32 -0.39
N ILE A 225 13.77 5.88 0.02
CA ILE A 225 14.77 6.73 0.70
C ILE A 225 15.21 7.89 -0.22
N ASN A 226 15.27 7.64 -1.53
CA ASN A 226 15.60 8.69 -2.48
C ASN A 226 14.41 9.60 -2.78
N VAL A 227 13.21 9.02 -2.92
CA VAL A 227 11.99 9.76 -3.28
C VAL A 227 11.52 10.69 -2.16
N VAL A 228 11.62 10.26 -0.88
CA VAL A 228 11.16 11.07 0.26
C VAL A 228 11.95 12.35 0.47
N LYS A 229 13.16 12.49 -0.10
CA LYS A 229 13.96 13.73 -0.06
C LYS A 229 13.22 14.92 -0.69
N ASP A 230 12.36 14.63 -1.65
CA ASP A 230 11.53 15.63 -2.34
C ASP A 230 10.05 15.55 -1.96
N SER A 231 9.76 14.92 -0.81
CA SER A 231 8.37 14.75 -0.34
C SER A 231 7.66 16.09 -0.18
N LYS A 232 6.39 16.10 -0.59
CA LYS A 232 5.48 17.24 -0.46
C LYS A 232 4.56 17.11 0.77
N TYR A 233 4.69 16.01 1.53
CA TYR A 233 3.74 15.64 2.58
C TYR A 233 4.44 15.19 3.86
N PRO A 234 3.84 15.49 5.03
CA PRO A 234 4.21 14.82 6.27
C PRO A 234 3.85 13.33 6.18
N ILE A 235 4.69 12.47 6.78
CA ILE A 235 4.56 11.02 6.69
C ILE A 235 4.56 10.40 8.08
N LEU A 236 3.54 9.57 8.39
CA LEU A 236 3.58 8.65 9.50
C LEU A 236 4.05 7.29 8.99
N LEU A 237 5.16 6.81 9.53
CA LEU A 237 5.76 5.52 9.20
C LEU A 237 5.49 4.54 10.35
N SER A 238 5.08 3.32 10.06
CA SER A 238 4.85 2.30 11.06
C SER A 238 5.35 0.93 10.61
N ALA A 239 5.71 0.08 11.58
CA ALA A 239 5.96 -1.34 11.36
C ALA A 239 5.75 -2.12 12.66
N GLY A 240 5.56 -3.42 12.55
CA GLY A 240 5.60 -4.32 13.69
C GLY A 240 7.04 -4.52 14.20
N SER A 241 7.22 -4.65 15.52
CA SER A 241 8.57 -4.84 16.09
C SER A 241 9.26 -6.14 15.62
N ASN A 242 8.50 -7.13 15.16
CA ASN A 242 9.05 -8.39 14.66
C ASN A 242 9.52 -8.29 13.19
N GLU A 243 9.35 -7.13 12.55
CA GLU A 243 9.78 -6.90 11.17
C GLU A 243 11.21 -6.33 11.08
N HIS A 244 11.72 -5.80 12.20
CA HIS A 244 13.07 -5.21 12.29
C HIS A 244 13.34 -4.10 11.27
N MET A 245 12.33 -3.25 11.03
CA MET A 245 12.40 -2.14 10.07
C MET A 245 12.83 -0.80 10.71
N ASP A 246 13.25 -0.80 11.98
CA ASP A 246 13.53 0.42 12.74
C ASP A 246 14.52 1.34 12.04
N GLU A 247 15.66 0.81 11.56
CA GLU A 247 16.69 1.59 10.88
C GLU A 247 16.16 2.18 9.58
N GLU A 248 15.48 1.37 8.78
CA GLU A 248 14.98 1.77 7.47
C GLU A 248 13.88 2.85 7.59
N LEU A 249 12.95 2.71 8.55
CA LEU A 249 11.95 3.74 8.81
C LEU A 249 12.56 5.04 9.35
N ASN A 250 13.59 4.97 10.19
CA ASN A 250 14.30 6.16 10.64
C ASN A 250 15.07 6.82 9.48
N MET A 251 15.68 6.06 8.57
CA MET A 251 16.29 6.63 7.37
C MET A 251 15.26 7.37 6.50
N LEU A 252 14.06 6.82 6.31
CA LEU A 252 12.97 7.50 5.60
C LEU A 252 12.58 8.80 6.30
N LYS A 253 12.39 8.75 7.63
CA LYS A 253 12.05 9.92 8.43
C LYS A 253 13.11 11.02 8.30
N ASP A 254 14.39 10.68 8.47
CA ASP A 254 15.48 11.64 8.50
C ASP A 254 15.78 12.27 7.12
N ASN A 255 15.38 11.59 6.04
CA ASN A 255 15.50 12.11 4.67
C ASN A 255 14.27 12.92 4.21
N ASN A 256 13.13 12.87 4.90
CA ASN A 256 11.98 13.69 4.53
C ASN A 256 12.21 15.16 4.97
N PRO A 257 12.15 16.15 4.07
CA PRO A 257 12.32 17.57 4.42
C PRO A 257 11.16 18.12 5.26
N LEU A 258 10.02 17.44 5.22
CA LEU A 258 8.87 17.74 6.05
C LEU A 258 8.87 16.86 7.30
N TYR A 259 7.88 17.04 8.16
CA TYR A 259 7.78 16.25 9.37
C TYR A 259 7.39 14.80 9.09
N SER A 260 8.14 13.87 9.68
CA SER A 260 7.80 12.45 9.71
C SER A 260 7.85 11.90 11.13
N GLU A 261 6.96 10.98 11.43
CA GLU A 261 6.95 10.22 12.68
C GLU A 261 7.15 8.73 12.39
N VAL A 262 7.81 8.04 13.30
CA VAL A 262 7.97 6.57 13.27
C VAL A 262 7.31 5.99 14.49
N ILE A 263 6.51 4.92 14.30
CA ILE A 263 5.97 4.11 15.38
C ILE A 263 6.27 2.64 15.12
N ILE A 264 6.94 2.00 16.09
CA ILE A 264 7.15 0.56 16.10
C ILE A 264 6.12 -0.07 17.04
N LEU A 265 5.30 -0.96 16.49
CA LEU A 265 4.17 -1.59 17.19
C LEU A 265 4.63 -2.87 17.90
N PRO A 266 4.66 -2.89 19.25
CA PRO A 266 5.23 -4.00 20.01
C PRO A 266 4.53 -5.34 19.76
N GLY A 267 5.30 -6.41 19.53
CA GLY A 267 4.81 -7.77 19.34
C GLY A 267 4.04 -8.00 18.03
N CYS A 268 4.04 -7.02 17.13
CA CYS A 268 3.36 -7.14 15.85
C CYS A 268 4.27 -7.71 14.75
N ASN A 269 3.65 -8.46 13.86
CA ASN A 269 4.20 -8.95 12.60
C ASN A 269 3.73 -8.06 11.44
N HIS A 270 4.21 -8.34 10.25
CA HIS A 270 3.83 -7.64 9.03
C HIS A 270 2.31 -7.53 8.83
N GLY A 271 1.80 -6.31 8.75
CA GLY A 271 0.40 -6.02 8.43
C GLY A 271 -0.63 -6.31 9.54
N ASN A 272 -0.23 -6.70 10.75
CA ASN A 272 -1.20 -6.94 11.84
C ASN A 272 -1.20 -5.90 12.96
N GLY A 273 -0.44 -4.81 12.79
CA GLY A 273 -0.29 -3.77 13.80
C GLY A 273 -1.61 -3.12 14.22
N MET A 274 -2.47 -2.78 13.26
CA MET A 274 -3.77 -2.17 13.54
C MET A 274 -4.73 -3.10 14.31
N TYR A 275 -4.54 -4.39 14.22
CA TYR A 275 -5.36 -5.39 14.90
C TYR A 275 -4.85 -5.72 16.30
N LYS A 276 -3.55 -5.92 16.48
CA LYS A 276 -2.93 -6.29 17.76
C LYS A 276 -2.67 -5.10 18.68
N GLN A 277 -2.29 -3.96 18.13
CA GLN A 277 -2.03 -2.72 18.88
C GLN A 277 -3.06 -1.65 18.53
N THR A 278 -4.34 -2.05 18.44
CA THR A 278 -5.46 -1.23 17.96
C THR A 278 -5.47 0.15 18.60
N LYS A 279 -5.50 0.22 19.94
CA LYS A 279 -5.59 1.50 20.66
C LYS A 279 -4.36 2.37 20.40
N LEU A 280 -3.18 1.81 20.58
CA LEU A 280 -1.91 2.54 20.40
C LEU A 280 -1.80 3.11 18.97
N TYR A 281 -2.07 2.29 17.96
CA TYR A 281 -1.92 2.70 16.58
C TYR A 281 -3.00 3.70 16.13
N GLN A 282 -4.27 3.47 16.53
CA GLN A 282 -5.35 4.40 16.21
C GLN A 282 -5.17 5.75 16.90
N ASP A 283 -4.73 5.78 18.16
CA ASP A 283 -4.47 7.03 18.87
C ASP A 283 -3.32 7.80 18.19
N LYS A 284 -2.26 7.09 17.76
CA LYS A 284 -1.15 7.72 17.03
C LYS A 284 -1.57 8.28 15.68
N ILE A 285 -2.42 7.57 14.94
CA ILE A 285 -2.99 8.08 13.69
C ILE A 285 -3.83 9.34 13.95
N LYS A 286 -4.66 9.36 14.99
CA LYS A 286 -5.47 10.55 15.34
C LYS A 286 -4.59 11.75 15.67
N GLU A 287 -3.60 11.59 16.53
CA GLU A 287 -2.62 12.64 16.87
C GLU A 287 -1.95 13.22 15.62
N PHE A 288 -1.51 12.34 14.72
CA PHE A 288 -0.88 12.74 13.47
C PHE A 288 -1.84 13.51 12.55
N ILE A 289 -3.08 13.02 12.41
CA ILE A 289 -4.12 13.68 11.61
C ILE A 289 -4.46 15.06 12.20
N GLU A 290 -4.69 15.17 13.49
CA GLU A 290 -5.02 16.42 14.17
C GLU A 290 -3.92 17.49 13.99
N LYS A 291 -2.68 17.04 13.91
CA LYS A 291 -1.53 17.94 13.75
C LYS A 291 -1.37 18.46 12.31
N TYR A 292 -1.62 17.61 11.31
CA TYR A 292 -1.26 17.92 9.92
C TYR A 292 -2.44 18.08 8.96
N VAL A 293 -3.63 17.58 9.30
CA VAL A 293 -4.82 17.62 8.45
C VAL A 293 -5.79 18.67 9.00
N LYS A 294 -5.47 19.91 8.73
CA LYS A 294 -6.35 21.06 9.06
C LYS A 294 -7.18 21.48 7.86
#